data_f155be032a6584ace8676302729b1a05
#
_entry.id   f155be032a6584ace8676302729b1a05
#
_cell.length_a   1.000
_cell.length_b   1.000
_cell.length_c   1.000
_cell.angle_alpha   90.00
_cell.angle_beta   90.00
_cell.angle_gamma   90.00
#
_symmetry.space_group_name_H-M   'P 1'
#
loop_
_entity.id
_entity.type
_entity.pdbx_description
1 polymer ?
#
loop_
_entity_poly.entity_id
_entity_poly.type
_entity_poly.pdbx_seq_one_letter_code
_entity_poly.pdbx_strand_id
1 'polypeptide(L)'
;MTRDEWFTLALLAGMTALMPLAGGPSAFFAWTAAGTVTLGIAAVANPKARGELILLGFLLPLALIGAVAGNHIVLDVTRRSMDGDLLALDRGMSPAVYHWFLARAAAWAAINHVYYALPFFGALVAVVSPRRMECARAWILAALLAPLFYASFPAVGPAHLGDPTAPRNCIPSLHMTWALLCVVYVARPWRWAAVLFAVLTALATLGTGEHYLIDLVVAVPYTWGICRLELWVRGWMAQRKALGMERRAAQADSAIALEGSSR
;
A
#
# COMPACT_ATOMS: atom_id res chain seq x y z
N MET A 1 19.85 0.80 16.46
CA MET A 1 19.60 2.03 15.68
C MET A 1 20.82 2.91 15.74
N THR A 2 21.28 3.38 14.61
CA THR A 2 22.40 4.32 14.50
C THR A 2 21.93 5.74 14.86
N ARG A 3 22.89 6.67 15.07
CA ARG A 3 22.61 8.09 15.33
C ARG A 3 21.80 8.72 14.18
N ASP A 4 22.06 8.29 12.95
CA ASP A 4 21.40 8.79 11.74
C ASP A 4 19.95 8.26 11.61
N GLU A 5 19.70 7.03 12.08
CA GLU A 5 18.33 6.49 12.16
C GLU A 5 17.49 7.24 13.20
N TRP A 6 18.07 7.62 14.34
CA TRP A 6 17.42 8.44 15.37
C TRP A 6 17.15 9.85 14.86
N PHE A 7 18.11 10.47 14.15
CA PHE A 7 17.92 11.80 13.54
C PHE A 7 16.81 11.77 12.49
N THR A 8 16.78 10.74 11.64
CA THR A 8 15.71 10.52 10.65
C THR A 8 14.35 10.40 11.34
N LEU A 9 14.24 9.59 12.39
CA LEU A 9 12.99 9.44 13.15
C LEU A 9 12.56 10.73 13.86
N ALA A 10 13.49 11.51 14.40
CA ALA A 10 13.18 12.80 15.03
C ALA A 10 12.66 13.82 14.03
N LEU A 11 13.26 13.87 12.81
CA LEU A 11 12.77 14.71 11.72
C LEU A 11 11.38 14.30 11.26
N LEU A 12 11.13 12.98 11.19
CA LEU A 12 9.84 12.39 10.85
C LEU A 12 8.77 12.71 11.90
N ALA A 13 9.11 12.62 13.17
CA ALA A 13 8.21 13.02 14.27
C ALA A 13 7.87 14.52 14.19
N GLY A 14 8.86 15.38 13.86
CA GLY A 14 8.64 16.80 13.65
C GLY A 14 7.72 17.10 12.46
N MET A 15 7.90 16.40 11.33
CA MET A 15 7.01 16.52 10.15
C MET A 15 5.60 16.04 10.46
N THR A 16 5.47 14.92 11.22
CA THR A 16 4.18 14.37 11.63
C THR A 16 3.40 15.35 12.52
N ALA A 17 4.10 16.13 13.36
CA ALA A 17 3.48 17.13 14.22
C ALA A 17 2.87 18.33 13.44
N LEU A 18 3.29 18.56 12.20
CA LEU A 18 2.77 19.63 11.34
C LEU A 18 1.56 19.19 10.48
N MET A 19 1.26 17.90 10.39
CA MET A 19 0.19 17.33 9.56
C MET A 19 -1.26 17.59 10.02
N PRO A 20 -1.57 17.87 11.32
CA PRO A 20 -2.94 18.18 11.75
C PRO A 20 -3.59 19.38 11.03
N LEU A 21 -2.80 20.16 10.29
CA LEU A 21 -3.28 21.36 9.58
C LEU A 21 -3.93 21.06 8.22
N ALA A 22 -3.78 19.82 7.69
CA ALA A 22 -4.35 19.41 6.41
C ALA A 22 -5.58 18.51 6.63
N GLY A 23 -6.73 18.93 6.17
CA GLY A 23 -7.99 18.16 6.21
C GLY A 23 -8.46 17.67 4.83
N GLY A 24 -9.31 16.65 4.79
CA GLY A 24 -9.95 16.15 3.56
C GLY A 24 -8.96 15.58 2.52
N PRO A 25 -9.27 15.66 1.22
CA PRO A 25 -8.42 15.12 0.15
C PRO A 25 -7.00 15.71 0.12
N SER A 26 -6.81 16.94 0.59
CA SER A 26 -5.48 17.55 0.73
C SER A 26 -4.59 16.81 1.72
N ALA A 27 -5.15 16.16 2.74
CA ALA A 27 -4.41 15.34 3.69
C ALA A 27 -3.73 14.15 2.99
N PHE A 28 -4.38 13.51 2.03
CA PHE A 28 -3.80 12.40 1.26
C PHE A 28 -2.51 12.83 0.53
N PHE A 29 -2.55 13.97 -0.16
CA PHE A 29 -1.37 14.51 -0.85
C PHE A 29 -0.28 14.92 0.13
N ALA A 30 -0.64 15.54 1.25
CA ALA A 30 0.31 15.93 2.29
C ALA A 30 1.01 14.71 2.90
N TRP A 31 0.30 13.66 3.25
CA TRP A 31 0.86 12.42 3.78
C TRP A 31 1.70 11.65 2.76
N THR A 32 1.29 11.66 1.48
CA THR A 32 2.08 11.06 0.39
C THR A 32 3.40 11.82 0.18
N ALA A 33 3.34 13.14 0.17
CA ALA A 33 4.54 13.99 0.07
C ALA A 33 5.48 13.77 1.26
N ALA A 34 4.94 13.72 2.50
CA ALA A 34 5.72 13.41 3.68
C ALA A 34 6.41 12.05 3.60
N GLY A 35 5.72 11.02 3.09
CA GLY A 35 6.30 9.71 2.83
C GLY A 35 7.45 9.76 1.83
N THR A 36 7.27 10.48 0.73
CA THR A 36 8.30 10.66 -0.31
C THR A 36 9.53 11.39 0.22
N VAL A 37 9.33 12.48 0.97
CA VAL A 37 10.42 13.23 1.63
C VAL A 37 11.15 12.34 2.63
N THR A 38 10.43 11.52 3.39
CA THR A 38 10.98 10.54 4.33
C THR A 38 11.94 9.57 3.63
N LEU A 39 11.54 9.01 2.50
CA LEU A 39 12.37 8.11 1.70
C LEU A 39 13.60 8.84 1.15
N GLY A 40 13.47 10.09 0.73
CA GLY A 40 14.58 10.94 0.30
C GLY A 40 15.61 11.17 1.41
N ILE A 41 15.15 11.57 2.61
CA ILE A 41 16.02 11.77 3.78
C ILE A 41 16.73 10.45 4.16
N ALA A 42 15.99 9.33 4.20
CA ALA A 42 16.56 8.03 4.50
C ALA A 42 17.58 7.57 3.44
N ALA A 43 17.38 7.92 2.16
CA ALA A 43 18.32 7.64 1.08
C ALA A 43 19.65 8.41 1.25
N VAL A 44 19.59 9.65 1.75
CA VAL A 44 20.80 10.43 2.07
C VAL A 44 21.52 9.82 3.27
N ALA A 45 20.79 9.46 4.32
CA ALA A 45 21.32 8.91 5.56
C ALA A 45 21.86 7.45 5.41
N ASN A 46 21.39 6.70 4.40
CA ASN A 46 21.78 5.31 4.20
C ASN A 46 22.32 5.05 2.80
N PRO A 47 23.64 5.29 2.55
CA PRO A 47 24.27 5.10 1.23
C PRO A 47 24.11 3.69 0.65
N LYS A 48 24.07 2.65 1.51
CA LYS A 48 23.93 1.25 1.07
C LYS A 48 22.53 0.94 0.49
N ALA A 49 21.51 1.61 1.00
CA ALA A 49 20.12 1.42 0.54
C ALA A 49 19.63 2.56 -0.35
N ARG A 50 20.48 3.55 -0.68
CA ARG A 50 20.12 4.79 -1.39
C ARG A 50 19.31 4.52 -2.66
N GLY A 51 19.81 3.65 -3.53
CA GLY A 51 19.14 3.36 -4.81
C GLY A 51 17.75 2.76 -4.64
N GLU A 52 17.57 1.84 -3.69
CA GLU A 52 16.27 1.25 -3.37
C GLU A 52 15.30 2.29 -2.80
N LEU A 53 15.77 3.13 -1.86
CA LEU A 53 14.94 4.16 -1.22
C LEU A 53 14.50 5.25 -2.18
N ILE A 54 15.39 5.68 -3.10
CA ILE A 54 15.03 6.60 -4.18
C ILE A 54 13.98 5.96 -5.10
N LEU A 55 14.20 4.72 -5.52
CA LEU A 55 13.24 3.99 -6.37
C LEU A 55 11.87 3.89 -5.69
N LEU A 56 11.82 3.60 -4.39
CA LEU A 56 10.57 3.55 -3.62
C LEU A 56 9.88 4.91 -3.54
N GLY A 57 10.63 5.99 -3.47
CA GLY A 57 10.10 7.37 -3.53
C GLY A 57 9.30 7.67 -4.80
N PHE A 58 9.57 6.96 -5.90
CA PHE A 58 8.79 7.03 -7.14
C PHE A 58 7.70 5.95 -7.22
N LEU A 59 8.02 4.71 -6.84
CA LEU A 59 7.11 3.57 -7.02
C LEU A 59 5.88 3.65 -6.12
N LEU A 60 6.00 4.09 -4.86
CA LEU A 60 4.85 4.17 -3.96
C LEU A 60 3.82 5.21 -4.40
N PRO A 61 4.19 6.48 -4.73
CA PRO A 61 3.24 7.42 -5.32
C PRO A 61 2.62 6.92 -6.62
N LEU A 62 3.41 6.26 -7.48
CA LEU A 62 2.91 5.71 -8.74
C LEU A 62 1.87 4.61 -8.52
N ALA A 63 2.08 3.73 -7.53
CA ALA A 63 1.09 2.72 -7.16
C ALA A 63 -0.22 3.33 -6.66
N LEU A 64 -0.14 4.43 -5.89
CA LEU A 64 -1.32 5.18 -5.42
C LEU A 64 -2.07 5.84 -6.59
N ILE A 65 -1.36 6.48 -7.52
CA ILE A 65 -1.95 7.06 -8.73
C ILE A 65 -2.61 5.96 -9.57
N GLY A 66 -1.95 4.82 -9.74
CA GLY A 66 -2.49 3.65 -10.45
C GLY A 66 -3.77 3.11 -9.81
N ALA A 67 -3.83 3.05 -8.46
CA ALA A 67 -5.04 2.65 -7.75
C ALA A 67 -6.21 3.62 -7.99
N VAL A 68 -5.95 4.94 -7.94
CA VAL A 68 -6.97 5.97 -8.23
C VAL A 68 -7.45 5.87 -9.67
N ALA A 69 -6.54 5.74 -10.65
CA ALA A 69 -6.91 5.57 -12.06
C ALA A 69 -7.73 4.28 -12.29
N GLY A 70 -7.36 3.18 -11.63
CA GLY A 70 -8.12 1.93 -11.66
C GLY A 70 -9.55 2.09 -11.14
N ASN A 71 -9.75 2.88 -10.08
CA ASN A 71 -11.09 3.16 -9.54
C ASN A 71 -11.97 3.91 -10.56
N HIS A 72 -11.42 4.87 -11.30
CA HIS A 72 -12.16 5.57 -12.37
C HIS A 72 -12.56 4.62 -13.50
N ILE A 73 -11.64 3.74 -13.93
CA ILE A 73 -11.97 2.73 -14.97
C ILE A 73 -13.10 1.81 -14.48
N VAL A 74 -13.07 1.38 -13.22
CA VAL A 74 -14.13 0.54 -12.65
C VAL A 74 -15.48 1.28 -12.65
N LEU A 75 -15.49 2.56 -12.29
CA LEU A 75 -16.71 3.38 -12.31
C LEU A 75 -17.33 3.45 -13.70
N ASP A 76 -16.51 3.60 -14.73
CA ASP A 76 -16.96 3.70 -16.11
C ASP A 76 -17.54 2.39 -16.66
N VAL A 77 -17.00 1.23 -16.23
CA VAL A 77 -17.40 -0.09 -16.76
C VAL A 77 -18.48 -0.78 -15.93
N THR A 78 -18.75 -0.34 -14.68
CA THR A 78 -19.71 -0.98 -13.79
C THR A 78 -20.91 -0.09 -13.52
N ARG A 79 -22.13 -0.59 -13.82
CA ARG A 79 -23.40 0.10 -13.50
C ARG A 79 -24.13 -0.51 -12.30
N ARG A 80 -23.73 -1.69 -11.88
CA ARG A 80 -24.31 -2.39 -10.71
C ARG A 80 -23.65 -1.92 -9.44
N SER A 81 -24.39 -1.99 -8.34
CA SER A 81 -23.86 -1.83 -6.99
C SER A 81 -24.30 -3.03 -6.14
N MET A 82 -23.39 -3.54 -5.31
CA MET A 82 -23.64 -4.60 -4.34
C MET A 82 -23.87 -4.05 -2.93
N ASP A 83 -24.00 -2.73 -2.77
CA ASP A 83 -24.15 -2.11 -1.44
C ASP A 83 -25.35 -2.65 -0.67
N GLY A 84 -26.47 -2.95 -1.36
CA GLY A 84 -27.64 -3.56 -0.72
C GLY A 84 -27.37 -4.92 -0.10
N ASP A 85 -26.65 -5.79 -0.83
CA ASP A 85 -26.27 -7.11 -0.34
C ASP A 85 -25.27 -7.01 0.81
N LEU A 86 -24.30 -6.08 0.70
CA LEU A 86 -23.31 -5.85 1.73
C LEU A 86 -23.90 -5.28 3.01
N LEU A 87 -24.83 -4.33 2.91
CA LEU A 87 -25.58 -3.82 4.07
C LEU A 87 -26.36 -4.92 4.78
N ALA A 88 -27.02 -5.80 4.03
CA ALA A 88 -27.74 -6.92 4.60
C ALA A 88 -26.80 -7.90 5.33
N LEU A 89 -25.64 -8.22 4.73
CA LEU A 89 -24.62 -9.08 5.31
C LEU A 89 -23.97 -8.45 6.55
N ASP A 90 -23.69 -7.16 6.51
CA ASP A 90 -23.08 -6.35 7.57
C ASP A 90 -24.03 -6.06 8.74
N ARG A 91 -25.34 -6.31 8.54
CA ARG A 91 -26.40 -6.06 9.53
C ARG A 91 -26.43 -4.61 10.07
N GLY A 92 -25.99 -3.65 9.25
CA GLY A 92 -25.95 -2.24 9.61
C GLY A 92 -24.80 -1.86 10.57
N MET A 93 -23.82 -2.73 10.79
CA MET A 93 -22.72 -2.46 11.72
C MET A 93 -21.82 -1.33 11.20
N SER A 94 -21.39 -1.39 9.94
CA SER A 94 -20.51 -0.37 9.37
C SER A 94 -21.16 1.01 9.30
N PRO A 95 -22.41 1.18 8.85
CA PRO A 95 -23.12 2.44 8.99
C PRO A 95 -23.22 2.95 10.44
N ALA A 96 -23.46 2.07 11.42
CA ALA A 96 -23.51 2.47 12.82
C ALA A 96 -22.18 3.01 13.32
N VAL A 97 -21.06 2.35 12.97
CA VAL A 97 -19.70 2.82 13.28
C VAL A 97 -19.43 4.17 12.61
N TYR A 98 -19.72 4.31 11.32
CA TYR A 98 -19.59 5.57 10.57
C TYR A 98 -20.34 6.71 11.26
N HIS A 99 -21.64 6.54 11.55
CA HIS A 99 -22.43 7.57 12.19
C HIS A 99 -21.95 7.90 13.61
N TRP A 100 -21.42 6.91 14.34
CA TRP A 100 -20.83 7.14 15.66
C TRP A 100 -19.63 8.08 15.61
N PHE A 101 -18.74 7.88 14.64
CA PHE A 101 -17.59 8.77 14.43
C PHE A 101 -18.01 10.14 13.90
N LEU A 102 -18.90 10.17 12.91
CA LEU A 102 -19.39 11.41 12.28
C LEU A 102 -20.02 12.36 13.31
N ALA A 103 -20.72 11.80 14.31
CA ALA A 103 -21.33 12.58 15.41
C ALA A 103 -20.30 13.17 16.40
N ARG A 104 -19.00 12.86 16.26
CA ARG A 104 -17.92 13.25 17.20
C ARG A 104 -16.75 13.87 16.48
N ALA A 105 -16.76 15.19 16.29
CA ALA A 105 -15.80 15.91 15.44
C ALA A 105 -14.31 15.57 15.72
N ALA A 106 -13.92 15.47 16.99
CA ALA A 106 -12.53 15.14 17.34
C ALA A 106 -12.16 13.69 16.96
N ALA A 107 -13.06 12.72 17.19
CA ALA A 107 -12.86 11.33 16.79
C ALA A 107 -12.84 11.20 15.27
N TRP A 108 -13.75 11.89 14.58
CA TRP A 108 -13.79 11.97 13.12
C TRP A 108 -12.46 12.49 12.55
N ALA A 109 -11.96 13.62 13.06
CA ALA A 109 -10.70 14.18 12.65
C ALA A 109 -9.55 13.18 12.86
N ALA A 110 -9.49 12.53 14.02
CA ALA A 110 -8.45 11.56 14.35
C ALA A 110 -8.41 10.36 13.37
N ILE A 111 -9.57 9.74 13.09
CA ILE A 111 -9.60 8.59 12.17
C ILE A 111 -9.32 8.99 10.72
N ASN A 112 -9.72 10.19 10.29
CA ASN A 112 -9.36 10.69 8.97
C ASN A 112 -7.83 10.84 8.82
N HIS A 113 -7.14 11.33 9.84
CA HIS A 113 -5.67 11.39 9.81
C HIS A 113 -5.05 9.99 9.72
N VAL A 114 -5.57 9.01 10.47
CA VAL A 114 -5.11 7.62 10.37
C VAL A 114 -5.35 7.06 8.96
N TYR A 115 -6.52 7.29 8.39
CA TYR A 115 -6.89 6.84 7.05
C TYR A 115 -5.91 7.35 5.99
N TYR A 116 -5.65 8.65 5.99
CA TYR A 116 -4.76 9.28 5.01
C TYR A 116 -3.27 9.09 5.30
N ALA A 117 -2.88 8.71 6.54
CA ALA A 117 -1.48 8.49 6.90
C ALA A 117 -0.86 7.20 6.34
N LEU A 118 -1.64 6.34 5.70
CA LEU A 118 -1.16 5.06 5.17
C LEU A 118 0.06 5.16 4.24
N PRO A 119 0.14 6.09 3.26
CA PRO A 119 1.33 6.25 2.42
C PRO A 119 2.59 6.60 3.22
N PHE A 120 2.46 7.46 4.21
CA PHE A 120 3.54 7.83 5.11
C PHE A 120 4.01 6.64 5.96
N PHE A 121 3.06 5.89 6.54
CA PHE A 121 3.39 4.69 7.31
C PHE A 121 4.07 3.62 6.45
N GLY A 122 3.61 3.43 5.21
CA GLY A 122 4.26 2.57 4.23
C GLY A 122 5.70 2.98 3.94
N ALA A 123 5.98 4.28 3.83
CA ALA A 123 7.33 4.81 3.67
C ALA A 123 8.20 4.53 4.91
N LEU A 124 7.66 4.69 6.14
CA LEU A 124 8.38 4.32 7.38
C LEU A 124 8.72 2.84 7.40
N VAL A 125 7.78 1.97 7.04
CA VAL A 125 8.02 0.53 6.95
C VAL A 125 9.11 0.23 5.93
N ALA A 126 9.12 0.90 4.77
CA ALA A 126 10.17 0.75 3.76
C ALA A 126 11.56 1.16 4.27
N VAL A 127 11.64 2.21 5.11
CA VAL A 127 12.91 2.63 5.73
C VAL A 127 13.46 1.55 6.67
N VAL A 128 12.62 1.01 7.55
CA VAL A 128 13.07 0.06 8.61
C VAL A 128 13.05 -1.39 8.16
N SER A 129 12.44 -1.72 7.02
CA SER A 129 12.32 -3.10 6.55
C SER A 129 13.59 -3.57 5.85
N PRO A 130 14.12 -4.75 6.19
CA PRO A 130 15.15 -5.41 5.39
C PRO A 130 14.59 -5.95 4.06
N ARG A 131 13.27 -6.07 3.94
CA ARG A 131 12.55 -6.62 2.78
C ARG A 131 11.73 -5.54 2.05
N ARG A 132 12.25 -4.31 2.01
CA ARG A 132 11.54 -3.13 1.49
C ARG A 132 11.09 -3.27 0.03
N MET A 133 11.92 -3.85 -0.83
CA MET A 133 11.59 -4.05 -2.25
C MET A 133 10.52 -5.13 -2.44
N GLU A 134 10.47 -6.14 -1.57
CA GLU A 134 9.40 -7.13 -1.57
C GLU A 134 8.06 -6.50 -1.14
N CYS A 135 8.10 -5.66 -0.10
CA CYS A 135 6.95 -4.88 0.34
C CYS A 135 6.40 -3.99 -0.79
N ALA A 136 7.26 -3.25 -1.47
CA ALA A 136 6.86 -2.38 -2.58
C ALA A 136 6.24 -3.16 -3.73
N ARG A 137 6.84 -4.30 -4.14
CA ARG A 137 6.25 -5.15 -5.17
C ARG A 137 4.88 -5.67 -4.77
N ALA A 138 4.73 -6.10 -3.51
CA ALA A 138 3.44 -6.55 -2.98
C ALA A 138 2.39 -5.42 -2.99
N TRP A 139 2.77 -4.18 -2.64
CA TRP A 139 1.90 -3.01 -2.71
C TRP A 139 1.43 -2.74 -4.15
N ILE A 140 2.36 -2.76 -5.11
CA ILE A 140 2.06 -2.56 -6.53
C ILE A 140 1.15 -3.66 -7.05
N LEU A 141 1.44 -4.93 -6.75
CA LEU A 141 0.60 -6.06 -7.14
C LEU A 141 -0.80 -5.95 -6.57
N ALA A 142 -0.94 -5.55 -5.31
CA ALA A 142 -2.24 -5.31 -4.69
C ALA A 142 -3.02 -4.20 -5.42
N ALA A 143 -2.37 -3.08 -5.74
CA ALA A 143 -3.00 -1.98 -6.48
C ALA A 143 -3.43 -2.39 -7.90
N LEU A 144 -2.60 -3.16 -8.62
CA LEU A 144 -2.87 -3.58 -10.00
C LEU A 144 -3.99 -4.62 -10.09
N LEU A 145 -4.15 -5.48 -9.10
CA LEU A 145 -5.16 -6.54 -9.11
C LEU A 145 -6.48 -6.13 -8.47
N ALA A 146 -6.50 -5.12 -7.59
CA ALA A 146 -7.71 -4.66 -6.93
C ALA A 146 -8.84 -4.26 -7.91
N PRO A 147 -8.59 -3.53 -9.03
CA PRO A 147 -9.64 -3.18 -9.98
C PRO A 147 -10.41 -4.37 -10.56
N LEU A 148 -9.78 -5.56 -10.69
CA LEU A 148 -10.47 -6.78 -11.14
C LEU A 148 -11.54 -7.21 -10.12
N PHE A 149 -11.25 -7.10 -8.83
CA PHE A 149 -12.21 -7.38 -7.77
C PHE A 149 -13.28 -6.30 -7.70
N TYR A 150 -12.91 -5.04 -7.80
CA TYR A 150 -13.85 -3.92 -7.79
C TYR A 150 -14.85 -3.99 -8.95
N ALA A 151 -14.42 -4.41 -10.13
CA ALA A 151 -15.31 -4.64 -11.26
C ALA A 151 -16.23 -5.85 -11.04
N SER A 152 -15.77 -6.88 -10.29
CA SER A 152 -16.55 -8.08 -9.98
C SER A 152 -17.52 -7.85 -8.82
N PHE A 153 -17.14 -7.04 -7.84
CA PHE A 153 -17.89 -6.75 -6.61
C PHE A 153 -18.01 -5.23 -6.37
N PRO A 154 -18.71 -4.50 -7.27
CA PRO A 154 -18.76 -3.04 -7.21
C PRO A 154 -19.59 -2.55 -6.03
N ALA A 155 -18.97 -1.82 -5.10
CA ALA A 155 -19.59 -1.19 -3.95
C ALA A 155 -18.93 0.13 -3.59
N VAL A 156 -19.68 1.10 -3.06
CA VAL A 156 -19.20 2.47 -2.79
C VAL A 156 -18.95 2.76 -1.31
N GLY A 157 -19.42 1.90 -0.42
CA GLY A 157 -19.32 2.09 1.03
C GLY A 157 -20.44 2.95 1.65
N PRO A 158 -20.62 2.84 2.98
CA PRO A 158 -21.75 3.46 3.69
C PRO A 158 -21.84 4.99 3.57
N ALA A 159 -20.71 5.70 3.49
CA ALA A 159 -20.69 7.16 3.38
C ALA A 159 -21.16 7.67 2.02
N HIS A 160 -21.14 6.82 0.99
CA HIS A 160 -21.40 7.19 -0.40
C HIS A 160 -22.64 6.55 -0.99
N LEU A 161 -23.50 5.99 -0.16
CA LEU A 161 -24.74 5.35 -0.60
C LEU A 161 -25.61 6.32 -1.40
N GLY A 162 -25.95 5.91 -2.62
CA GLY A 162 -26.77 6.73 -3.53
C GLY A 162 -25.99 7.76 -4.35
N ASP A 163 -24.68 7.89 -4.17
CA ASP A 163 -23.83 8.72 -5.03
C ASP A 163 -23.37 7.91 -6.26
N PRO A 164 -23.88 8.25 -7.48
CA PRO A 164 -23.50 7.54 -8.70
C PRO A 164 -22.05 7.80 -9.13
N THR A 165 -21.41 8.84 -8.58
CA THR A 165 -20.05 9.27 -8.92
C THR A 165 -18.99 8.72 -7.97
N ALA A 166 -19.42 8.11 -6.86
CA ALA A 166 -18.51 7.54 -5.88
C ALA A 166 -17.72 6.34 -6.43
N PRO A 167 -16.44 6.23 -6.11
CA PRO A 167 -15.60 5.12 -6.57
C PRO A 167 -16.09 3.79 -5.99
N ARG A 168 -16.20 2.76 -6.84
CA ARG A 168 -16.67 1.41 -6.46
C ARG A 168 -15.50 0.52 -6.09
N ASN A 169 -14.83 0.82 -4.99
CA ASN A 169 -13.55 0.26 -4.60
C ASN A 169 -13.54 -0.39 -3.22
N CYS A 170 -14.67 -0.93 -2.77
CA CYS A 170 -14.77 -1.49 -1.42
C CYS A 170 -14.08 -2.85 -1.28
N ILE A 171 -14.37 -3.84 -2.15
CA ILE A 171 -13.93 -5.23 -1.97
C ILE A 171 -12.80 -5.61 -2.93
N PRO A 172 -11.63 -5.99 -2.41
CA PRO A 172 -11.18 -5.92 -1.01
C PRO A 172 -10.79 -4.50 -0.60
N SER A 173 -10.80 -4.19 0.70
CA SER A 173 -10.23 -2.93 1.18
C SER A 173 -8.74 -2.86 0.89
N LEU A 174 -8.34 -1.95 -0.01
CA LEU A 174 -6.93 -1.77 -0.35
C LEU A 174 -6.15 -1.11 0.80
N HIS A 175 -6.80 -0.22 1.58
CA HIS A 175 -6.21 0.35 2.79
C HIS A 175 -5.84 -0.74 3.80
N MET A 176 -6.77 -1.64 4.09
CA MET A 176 -6.52 -2.76 5.00
C MET A 176 -5.45 -3.71 4.44
N THR A 177 -5.51 -4.02 3.15
CA THR A 177 -4.50 -4.85 2.46
C THR A 177 -3.10 -4.27 2.63
N TRP A 178 -2.90 -2.99 2.36
CA TRP A 178 -1.60 -2.33 2.50
C TRP A 178 -1.14 -2.25 3.96
N ALA A 179 -2.03 -1.99 4.90
CA ALA A 179 -1.70 -2.03 6.33
C ALA A 179 -1.25 -3.44 6.78
N LEU A 180 -1.92 -4.50 6.31
CA LEU A 180 -1.52 -5.88 6.57
C LEU A 180 -0.17 -6.23 5.92
N LEU A 181 0.11 -5.76 4.71
CA LEU A 181 1.42 -5.92 4.07
C LEU A 181 2.53 -5.23 4.89
N CYS A 182 2.25 -4.08 5.50
CA CYS A 182 3.17 -3.46 6.44
C CYS A 182 3.50 -4.40 7.62
N VAL A 183 2.51 -5.08 8.21
CA VAL A 183 2.72 -6.06 9.29
C VAL A 183 3.60 -7.24 8.83
N VAL A 184 3.40 -7.71 7.60
CA VAL A 184 4.16 -8.85 7.03
C VAL A 184 5.62 -8.49 6.78
N TYR A 185 5.89 -7.29 6.27
CA TYR A 185 7.21 -6.92 5.76
C TYR A 185 8.05 -6.08 6.71
N VAL A 186 7.48 -5.48 7.75
CA VAL A 186 8.22 -4.68 8.73
C VAL A 186 9.25 -5.53 9.50
N ALA A 187 10.35 -4.91 9.92
CA ALA A 187 11.32 -5.55 10.81
C ALA A 187 10.68 -5.95 12.17
N ARG A 188 11.12 -7.09 12.73
CA ARG A 188 10.53 -7.67 13.97
C ARG A 188 10.30 -6.67 15.10
N PRO A 189 11.25 -5.78 15.45
CA PRO A 189 11.06 -4.83 16.55
C PRO A 189 9.87 -3.88 16.35
N TRP A 190 9.50 -3.60 15.12
CA TRP A 190 8.44 -2.66 14.74
C TRP A 190 7.09 -3.32 14.45
N ARG A 191 7.00 -4.65 14.56
CA ARG A 191 5.79 -5.41 14.20
C ARG A 191 4.58 -5.00 15.04
N TRP A 192 4.77 -4.73 16.31
CA TRP A 192 3.68 -4.28 17.18
C TRP A 192 3.10 -2.93 16.73
N ALA A 193 3.96 -1.99 16.27
CA ALA A 193 3.52 -0.71 15.75
C ALA A 193 2.74 -0.88 14.44
N ALA A 194 3.17 -1.80 13.56
CA ALA A 194 2.45 -2.12 12.34
C ALA A 194 1.10 -2.79 12.62
N VAL A 195 1.03 -3.68 13.61
CA VAL A 195 -0.25 -4.29 14.04
C VAL A 195 -1.19 -3.22 14.60
N LEU A 196 -0.70 -2.35 15.48
CA LEU A 196 -1.49 -1.24 16.01
C LEU A 196 -2.01 -0.35 14.88
N PHE A 197 -1.14 0.01 13.93
CA PHE A 197 -1.56 0.80 12.76
C PHE A 197 -2.60 0.07 11.91
N ALA A 198 -2.48 -1.24 11.70
CA ALA A 198 -3.48 -2.02 10.97
C ALA A 198 -4.84 -2.05 11.69
N VAL A 199 -4.86 -2.15 13.02
CA VAL A 199 -6.09 -2.04 13.83
C VAL A 199 -6.70 -0.64 13.70
N LEU A 200 -5.88 0.40 13.81
CA LEU A 200 -6.34 1.78 13.62
C LEU A 200 -6.84 2.03 12.20
N THR A 201 -6.20 1.44 11.19
CA THR A 201 -6.66 1.50 9.79
C THR A 201 -8.02 0.81 9.63
N ALA A 202 -8.23 -0.35 10.26
CA ALA A 202 -9.54 -1.02 10.25
C ALA A 202 -10.63 -0.13 10.86
N LEU A 203 -10.36 0.50 12.00
CA LEU A 203 -11.30 1.45 12.61
C LEU A 203 -11.50 2.69 11.74
N ALA A 204 -10.45 3.19 11.11
CA ALA A 204 -10.53 4.37 10.24
C ALA A 204 -11.34 4.10 8.98
N THR A 205 -11.16 2.97 8.31
CA THR A 205 -11.91 2.60 7.10
C THR A 205 -13.39 2.42 7.37
N LEU A 206 -13.78 1.83 8.52
CA LEU A 206 -15.17 1.74 8.94
C LEU A 206 -15.71 3.09 9.41
N GLY A 207 -14.92 3.83 10.18
CA GLY A 207 -15.34 5.10 10.76
C GLY A 207 -15.48 6.21 9.72
N THR A 208 -14.70 6.20 8.63
CA THR A 208 -14.90 7.11 7.49
C THR A 208 -16.07 6.71 6.60
N GLY A 209 -16.59 5.48 6.75
CA GLY A 209 -17.68 4.97 5.94
C GLY A 209 -17.28 4.56 4.53
N GLU A 210 -15.98 4.45 4.26
CA GLU A 210 -15.45 4.03 2.95
C GLU A 210 -15.63 2.52 2.70
N HIS A 211 -15.80 1.73 3.77
CA HIS A 211 -15.83 0.27 3.69
C HIS A 211 -16.88 -0.37 4.59
N TYR A 212 -17.33 -1.57 4.20
CA TYR A 212 -18.05 -2.51 5.04
C TYR A 212 -17.08 -3.41 5.81
N LEU A 213 -17.55 -4.01 6.92
CA LEU A 213 -16.73 -4.95 7.70
C LEU A 213 -16.24 -6.13 6.84
N ILE A 214 -17.06 -6.62 5.93
CA ILE A 214 -16.72 -7.73 5.04
C ILE A 214 -15.54 -7.40 4.13
N ASP A 215 -15.36 -6.15 3.72
CA ASP A 215 -14.25 -5.72 2.86
C ASP A 215 -12.91 -5.91 3.57
N LEU A 216 -12.91 -5.66 4.89
CA LEU A 216 -11.73 -5.85 5.75
C LEU A 216 -11.43 -7.34 5.94
N VAL A 217 -12.48 -8.15 6.09
CA VAL A 217 -12.34 -9.61 6.21
C VAL A 217 -11.77 -10.18 4.92
N VAL A 218 -12.28 -9.76 3.75
CA VAL A 218 -11.78 -10.20 2.43
C VAL A 218 -10.36 -9.69 2.16
N ALA A 219 -9.95 -8.56 2.73
CA ALA A 219 -8.58 -8.06 2.61
C ALA A 219 -7.54 -9.04 3.19
N VAL A 220 -7.89 -9.89 4.17
CA VAL A 220 -6.97 -10.88 4.75
C VAL A 220 -6.55 -11.95 3.74
N PRO A 221 -7.46 -12.77 3.14
CA PRO A 221 -7.10 -13.74 2.12
C PRO A 221 -6.51 -13.06 0.87
N TYR A 222 -6.97 -11.86 0.51
CA TYR A 222 -6.37 -11.10 -0.59
C TYR A 222 -4.90 -10.78 -0.31
N THR A 223 -4.58 -10.25 0.88
CA THR A 223 -3.18 -9.97 1.30
C THR A 223 -2.33 -11.24 1.25
N TRP A 224 -2.86 -12.36 1.73
CA TRP A 224 -2.16 -13.65 1.65
C TRP A 224 -1.88 -14.05 0.21
N GLY A 225 -2.86 -13.94 -0.69
CA GLY A 225 -2.71 -14.19 -2.13
C GLY A 225 -1.64 -13.30 -2.77
N ILE A 226 -1.63 -12.01 -2.45
CA ILE A 226 -0.60 -11.05 -2.90
C ILE A 226 0.80 -11.47 -2.42
N CYS A 227 0.95 -11.87 -1.16
CA CYS A 227 2.23 -12.36 -0.63
C CYS A 227 2.71 -13.61 -1.37
N ARG A 228 1.81 -14.55 -1.69
CA ARG A 228 2.13 -15.76 -2.47
C ARG A 228 2.54 -15.42 -3.90
N LEU A 229 1.84 -14.49 -4.53
CA LEU A 229 2.15 -14.01 -5.88
C LEU A 229 3.51 -13.30 -5.91
N GLU A 230 3.81 -12.46 -4.92
CA GLU A 230 5.13 -11.81 -4.81
C GLU A 230 6.27 -12.83 -4.71
N LEU A 231 6.11 -13.84 -3.88
CA LEU A 231 7.07 -14.94 -3.76
C LEU A 231 7.28 -15.67 -5.09
N TRP A 232 6.22 -15.95 -5.83
CA TRP A 232 6.28 -16.61 -7.14
C TRP A 232 7.00 -15.72 -8.17
N VAL A 233 6.63 -14.42 -8.25
CA VAL A 233 7.28 -13.44 -9.16
C VAL A 233 8.79 -13.34 -8.87
N ARG A 234 9.16 -13.30 -7.59
CA ARG A 234 10.57 -13.26 -7.17
C ARG A 234 11.33 -14.50 -7.60
N GLY A 235 10.76 -15.67 -7.40
CA GLY A 235 11.34 -16.95 -7.84
C GLY A 235 11.53 -16.98 -9.36
N TRP A 236 10.52 -16.58 -10.12
CA TRP A 236 10.58 -16.50 -11.57
C TRP A 236 11.67 -15.53 -12.07
N MET A 237 11.78 -14.34 -11.45
CA MET A 237 12.83 -13.37 -11.79
C MET A 237 14.24 -13.92 -11.50
N ALA A 238 14.42 -14.64 -10.38
CA ALA A 238 15.68 -15.27 -10.03
C ALA A 238 16.09 -16.33 -11.06
N GLN A 239 15.16 -17.19 -11.48
CA GLN A 239 15.41 -18.19 -12.52
C GLN A 239 15.78 -17.55 -13.86
N ARG A 240 15.06 -16.51 -14.28
CA ARG A 240 15.39 -15.78 -15.52
C ARG A 240 16.78 -15.15 -15.49
N LYS A 241 17.18 -14.60 -14.34
CA LYS A 241 18.51 -14.04 -14.15
C LYS A 241 19.60 -15.13 -14.26
N ALA A 242 19.40 -16.29 -13.64
CA ALA A 242 20.32 -17.42 -13.72
C ALA A 242 20.52 -17.90 -15.17
N LEU A 243 19.42 -18.14 -15.89
CA LEU A 243 19.46 -18.53 -17.31
C LEU A 243 20.13 -17.49 -18.21
N GLY A 244 19.95 -16.20 -17.91
CA GLY A 244 20.62 -15.11 -18.63
C GLY A 244 22.15 -15.10 -18.39
N MET A 245 22.58 -15.43 -17.18
CA MET A 245 24.02 -15.55 -16.85
C MET A 245 24.66 -16.76 -17.53
N GLU A 246 24.00 -17.92 -17.52
CA GLU A 246 24.47 -19.13 -18.21
C GLU A 246 24.62 -18.91 -19.72
N ARG A 247 23.66 -18.25 -20.37
CA ARG A 247 23.74 -17.90 -21.79
C ARG A 247 24.93 -16.99 -22.10
N ARG A 248 25.19 -15.99 -21.23
CA ARG A 248 26.35 -15.08 -21.42
C ARG A 248 27.66 -15.80 -21.23
N ALA A 249 27.75 -16.71 -20.26
CA ALA A 249 28.95 -17.56 -20.06
C ALA A 249 29.21 -18.43 -21.28
N ALA A 250 28.23 -19.13 -21.80
CA ALA A 250 28.33 -19.96 -22.99
C ALA A 250 28.75 -19.15 -24.25
N GLN A 251 28.25 -17.93 -24.40
CA GLN A 251 28.65 -17.03 -25.48
C GLN A 251 30.10 -16.59 -25.35
N ALA A 252 30.56 -16.27 -24.13
CA ALA A 252 31.93 -15.91 -23.87
C ALA A 252 32.91 -17.07 -24.19
N ASP A 253 32.58 -18.29 -23.75
CA ASP A 253 33.37 -19.49 -24.03
C ASP A 253 33.48 -19.78 -25.55
N SER A 254 32.37 -19.62 -26.27
CA SER A 254 32.32 -19.78 -27.73
C SER A 254 33.19 -18.73 -28.45
N ALA A 255 33.20 -17.48 -27.99
CA ALA A 255 34.03 -16.42 -28.55
C ALA A 255 35.52 -16.71 -28.36
N ILE A 256 35.94 -17.16 -27.18
CA ILE A 256 37.32 -17.54 -26.88
C ILE A 256 37.77 -18.73 -27.75
N ALA A 257 36.89 -19.71 -27.94
CA ALA A 257 37.22 -20.87 -28.79
C ALA A 257 37.46 -20.47 -30.26
N LEU A 258 36.69 -19.53 -30.80
CA LEU A 258 36.85 -19.01 -32.16
C LEU A 258 38.17 -18.22 -32.33
N GLU A 259 38.54 -17.39 -31.36
CA GLU A 259 39.81 -16.65 -31.40
C GLU A 259 41.03 -17.58 -31.28
N GLY A 260 40.92 -18.65 -30.50
CA GLY A 260 41.99 -19.66 -30.38
C GLY A 260 42.21 -20.50 -31.64
N SER A 261 41.18 -20.68 -32.48
CA SER A 261 41.24 -21.45 -33.72
C SER A 261 41.79 -20.66 -34.94
N SER A 262 41.88 -19.35 -34.81
CA SER A 262 42.36 -18.44 -35.87
C SER A 262 43.88 -18.14 -35.82
N ARG A 263 44.54 -18.70 -34.83
CA ARG A 263 46.01 -18.67 -34.68
C ARG A 263 46.64 -20.03 -35.07
#